data_933d8300a2a277d51a5c23cf32423173
#
_entry.id   933d8300a2a277d51a5c23cf32423173
#
_cell.length_a   1.000
_cell.length_b   1.000
_cell.length_c   1.000
_cell.angle_alpha   90.00
_cell.angle_beta   90.00
_cell.angle_gamma   90.00
#
_symmetry.space_group_name_H-M   'P 1'
#
loop_
_entity.id
_entity.type
_entity.pdbx_description
1 polymer ?
#
loop_
_entity_poly.entity_id
_entity_poly.type
_entity_poly.pdbx_seq_one_letter_code
_entity_poly.pdbx_strand_id
1 'polypeptide(L)'
;MIDTRLPLTDIHRHLDGNIRAQTILDLGRQYNLTLPAQTIETLIPHVQVTSNEPDLVSFLSKLDWGVKMLASLDACRRVAFENIEDAARNGLHYVELRFSPGYMAMTHNLPVAGVVEAVIDGVREGCKTFNVQARLIGIMSRTFGEAACLQELEGLLAHRDAIAAVDLAGDELGFPGSLFLSHFNRARDAGWHITVHAGEAAGPESIWQAIRELGAERIGHGVKAVEDRALMDFLAEQRIGIESCLTSNIQTSTVASLAHHPLKTFLEHGVLASLNTDDPAVQGVDIIHEYTVAAPQAGLSQDQIRQAQINGLDIAFLTPAEKQALRDKVARG
;
A
#
# COMPACT_ATOMS: atom_id res chain seq x y z
N MET A 1 6.43 -16.17 -14.14
CA MET A 1 6.93 -14.98 -14.86
C MET A 1 5.76 -14.05 -15.14
N ILE A 2 6.00 -12.72 -15.09
CA ILE A 2 5.00 -11.71 -15.46
C ILE A 2 4.55 -11.94 -16.91
N ASP A 3 3.24 -11.93 -17.16
CA ASP A 3 2.69 -12.00 -18.52
C ASP A 3 2.66 -10.59 -19.11
N THR A 4 3.57 -10.31 -20.04
CA THR A 4 3.71 -9.00 -20.67
C THR A 4 2.53 -8.59 -21.56
N ARG A 5 1.59 -9.51 -21.83
CA ARG A 5 0.35 -9.25 -22.57
C ARG A 5 -0.78 -8.74 -21.67
N LEU A 6 -0.55 -8.69 -20.36
CA LEU A 6 -1.48 -8.22 -19.36
C LEU A 6 -0.95 -6.96 -18.68
N PRO A 7 -1.81 -6.02 -18.28
CA PRO A 7 -1.38 -4.92 -17.43
C PRO A 7 -0.71 -5.43 -16.15
N LEU A 8 0.42 -4.82 -15.79
CA LEU A 8 1.06 -5.00 -14.51
C LEU A 8 0.60 -3.90 -13.58
N THR A 9 0.11 -4.27 -12.42
CA THR A 9 -0.46 -3.35 -11.43
C THR A 9 0.17 -3.58 -10.06
N ASP A 10 0.22 -2.53 -9.24
CA ASP A 10 0.53 -2.59 -7.81
C ASP A 10 -0.52 -1.74 -7.09
N ILE A 11 -1.47 -2.38 -6.44
CA ILE A 11 -2.63 -1.72 -5.83
C ILE A 11 -2.54 -1.64 -4.30
N HIS A 12 -1.41 -2.10 -3.74
CA HIS A 12 -1.07 -1.96 -2.33
C HIS A 12 0.38 -1.50 -2.21
N ARG A 13 0.60 -0.19 -2.34
CA ARG A 13 1.92 0.41 -2.31
C ARG A 13 1.88 1.70 -1.51
N HIS A 14 2.62 1.72 -0.40
CA HIS A 14 2.75 2.91 0.44
C HIS A 14 3.72 3.91 -0.18
N LEU A 15 3.26 5.15 -0.37
CA LEU A 15 4.07 6.24 -0.86
C LEU A 15 5.12 6.66 0.19
N ASP A 16 4.71 6.72 1.45
CA ASP A 16 5.55 7.01 2.61
C ASP A 16 6.47 5.84 2.99
N GLY A 17 6.16 4.61 2.56
CA GLY A 17 7.03 3.43 2.63
C GLY A 17 7.96 3.26 1.42
N ASN A 18 7.92 4.19 0.46
CA ASN A 18 8.78 4.18 -0.73
C ASN A 18 9.57 5.47 -0.89
N ILE A 19 10.23 5.92 0.16
CA ILE A 19 11.18 7.04 0.11
C ILE A 19 12.58 6.49 -0.12
N ARG A 20 13.17 6.83 -1.27
CA ARG A 20 14.51 6.34 -1.65
C ARG A 20 15.58 6.73 -0.63
N ALA A 21 16.51 5.84 -0.31
CA ALA A 21 17.63 6.14 0.58
C ALA A 21 18.44 7.38 0.12
N GLN A 22 18.61 7.55 -1.20
CA GLN A 22 19.24 8.75 -1.76
C GLN A 22 18.43 10.02 -1.45
N THR A 23 17.10 9.96 -1.56
CA THR A 23 16.22 11.10 -1.26
C THR A 23 16.26 11.45 0.22
N ILE A 24 16.34 10.46 1.11
CA ILE A 24 16.54 10.68 2.55
C ILE A 24 17.83 11.45 2.82
N LEU A 25 18.95 11.06 2.19
CA LEU A 25 20.22 11.79 2.32
C LEU A 25 20.14 13.21 1.75
N ASP A 26 19.54 13.36 0.57
CA ASP A 26 19.42 14.67 -0.09
C ASP A 26 18.61 15.65 0.75
N LEU A 27 17.43 15.23 1.21
CA LEU A 27 16.55 16.05 2.04
C LEU A 27 17.17 16.35 3.42
N GLY A 28 17.80 15.35 4.04
CA GLY A 28 18.52 15.56 5.29
C GLY A 28 19.58 16.64 5.18
N ARG A 29 20.35 16.64 4.09
CA ARG A 29 21.36 17.68 3.81
C ARG A 29 20.73 19.02 3.45
N GLN A 30 19.72 19.01 2.58
CA GLN A 30 19.02 20.21 2.12
C GLN A 30 18.40 21.00 3.29
N TYR A 31 17.80 20.31 4.24
CA TYR A 31 17.13 20.93 5.39
C TYR A 31 17.96 20.92 6.68
N ASN A 32 19.23 20.51 6.59
CA ASN A 32 20.15 20.42 7.75
C ASN A 32 19.54 19.59 8.90
N LEU A 33 18.94 18.44 8.56
CA LEU A 33 18.32 17.53 9.53
C LEU A 33 19.32 16.47 10.01
N THR A 34 19.12 15.97 11.22
CA THR A 34 19.93 14.88 11.76
C THR A 34 19.65 13.59 11.01
N LEU A 35 20.69 12.98 10.46
CA LEU A 35 20.66 11.67 9.79
C LEU A 35 21.41 10.64 10.64
N PRO A 36 20.97 9.37 10.64
CA PRO A 36 21.65 8.28 11.33
C PRO A 36 22.98 7.89 10.65
N ALA A 37 23.15 8.28 9.37
CA ALA A 37 24.32 7.97 8.55
C ALA A 37 24.48 9.01 7.44
N GLN A 38 25.68 9.05 6.81
CA GLN A 38 26.05 10.07 5.82
C GLN A 38 26.24 9.51 4.40
N THR A 39 26.25 8.19 4.24
CA THR A 39 26.33 7.50 2.93
C THR A 39 25.20 6.50 2.80
N ILE A 40 24.88 6.08 1.56
CA ILE A 40 23.81 5.09 1.30
C ILE A 40 24.12 3.78 2.02
N GLU A 41 25.35 3.28 1.92
CA GLU A 41 25.74 1.98 2.49
C GLU A 41 25.55 1.94 4.01
N THR A 42 25.84 3.06 4.70
CA THR A 42 25.67 3.16 6.15
C THR A 42 24.24 3.54 6.54
N LEU A 43 23.46 4.13 5.64
CA LEU A 43 22.05 4.48 5.87
C LEU A 43 21.11 3.27 5.75
N ILE A 44 21.35 2.39 4.77
CA ILE A 44 20.49 1.23 4.48
C ILE A 44 20.06 0.45 5.72
N PRO A 45 20.95 0.06 6.68
CA PRO A 45 20.52 -0.68 7.87
C PRO A 45 19.50 0.04 8.76
N HIS A 46 19.39 1.37 8.65
CA HIS A 46 18.46 2.17 9.42
C HIS A 46 17.09 2.33 8.76
N VAL A 47 17.05 2.34 7.43
CA VAL A 47 15.85 2.67 6.65
C VAL A 47 15.27 1.48 5.89
N GLN A 48 15.98 0.35 5.90
CA GLN A 48 15.60 -0.85 5.17
C GLN A 48 15.64 -2.07 6.09
N VAL A 49 14.77 -3.02 5.84
CA VAL A 49 14.77 -4.31 6.53
C VAL A 49 15.92 -5.16 5.96
N THR A 50 16.90 -5.47 6.81
CA THR A 50 18.05 -6.32 6.46
C THR A 50 17.95 -7.72 7.04
N SER A 51 17.03 -7.92 7.99
CA SER A 51 16.59 -9.20 8.55
C SER A 51 15.15 -9.05 8.99
N ASN A 52 14.39 -10.15 9.10
CA ASN A 52 12.99 -10.08 9.53
C ASN A 52 12.86 -9.36 10.86
N GLU A 53 11.93 -8.43 10.92
CA GLU A 53 11.58 -7.73 12.17
C GLU A 53 10.75 -8.66 13.07
N PRO A 54 10.79 -8.50 14.40
CA PRO A 54 10.08 -9.38 15.31
C PRO A 54 8.54 -9.30 15.17
N ASP A 55 8.03 -8.14 14.75
CA ASP A 55 6.61 -7.86 14.60
C ASP A 55 6.36 -6.66 13.65
N LEU A 56 5.09 -6.41 13.36
CA LEU A 56 4.64 -5.30 12.53
C LEU A 56 5.08 -3.93 13.07
N VAL A 57 4.99 -3.71 14.38
CA VAL A 57 5.33 -2.40 14.97
C VAL A 57 6.82 -2.09 14.81
N SER A 58 7.68 -3.07 14.99
CA SER A 58 9.13 -2.96 14.75
C SER A 58 9.43 -2.64 13.29
N PHE A 59 8.73 -3.29 12.35
CA PHE A 59 8.83 -3.00 10.92
C PHE A 59 8.45 -1.54 10.63
N LEU A 60 7.30 -1.06 11.12
CA LEU A 60 6.82 0.30 10.90
C LEU A 60 7.82 1.37 11.36
N SER A 61 8.65 1.09 12.37
CA SER A 61 9.69 2.03 12.83
C SER A 61 10.76 2.35 11.77
N LYS A 62 10.93 1.49 10.76
CA LYS A 62 11.87 1.72 9.64
C LYS A 62 11.42 2.87 8.73
N LEU A 63 10.11 3.13 8.63
CA LEU A 63 9.56 4.23 7.84
C LEU A 63 9.93 5.60 8.41
N ASP A 64 10.11 5.67 9.73
CA ASP A 64 10.32 6.93 10.46
C ASP A 64 11.44 7.80 9.89
N TRP A 65 12.57 7.21 9.49
CA TRP A 65 13.68 7.99 8.96
C TRP A 65 13.36 8.66 7.62
N GLY A 66 12.59 7.98 6.77
CA GLY A 66 12.12 8.57 5.52
C GLY A 66 11.17 9.74 5.77
N VAL A 67 10.15 9.50 6.60
CA VAL A 67 9.11 10.49 6.90
C VAL A 67 9.66 11.70 7.66
N LYS A 68 10.61 11.52 8.58
CA LYS A 68 11.30 12.62 9.28
C LYS A 68 12.04 13.58 8.36
N MET A 69 12.37 13.18 7.14
CA MET A 69 13.02 14.07 6.16
C MET A 69 12.05 14.95 5.38
N LEU A 70 10.73 14.77 5.52
CA LEU A 70 9.70 15.54 4.83
C LEU A 70 9.48 16.90 5.52
N ALA A 71 10.49 17.78 5.45
CA ALA A 71 10.48 19.06 6.15
C ALA A 71 9.68 20.17 5.45
N SER A 72 9.14 19.90 4.26
CA SER A 72 8.37 20.88 3.49
C SER A 72 7.36 20.18 2.56
N LEU A 73 6.40 20.93 2.07
CA LEU A 73 5.45 20.46 1.05
C LEU A 73 6.17 20.08 -0.26
N ASP A 74 7.25 20.79 -0.62
CA ASP A 74 8.07 20.45 -1.79
C ASP A 74 8.76 19.09 -1.63
N ALA A 75 9.19 18.73 -0.41
CA ALA A 75 9.73 17.39 -0.13
C ALA A 75 8.65 16.31 -0.31
N CYS A 76 7.44 16.54 0.18
CA CYS A 76 6.30 15.63 -0.04
C CYS A 76 5.97 15.47 -1.53
N ARG A 77 5.94 16.58 -2.29
CA ARG A 77 5.72 16.57 -3.73
C ARG A 77 6.82 15.81 -4.48
N ARG A 78 8.10 16.01 -4.11
CA ARG A 78 9.24 15.28 -4.68
C ARG A 78 9.09 13.77 -4.50
N VAL A 79 8.81 13.32 -3.28
CA VAL A 79 8.65 11.89 -2.98
C VAL A 79 7.48 11.29 -3.75
N ALA A 80 6.36 12.01 -3.88
CA ALA A 80 5.21 11.58 -4.66
C ALA A 80 5.54 11.42 -6.15
N PHE A 81 6.29 12.35 -6.74
CA PHE A 81 6.79 12.26 -8.11
C PHE A 81 7.73 11.06 -8.30
N GLU A 82 8.68 10.88 -7.38
CA GLU A 82 9.64 9.76 -7.40
C GLU A 82 8.94 8.40 -7.29
N ASN A 83 7.83 8.29 -6.58
CA ASN A 83 7.03 7.06 -6.51
C ASN A 83 6.46 6.65 -7.88
N ILE A 84 6.04 7.61 -8.70
CA ILE A 84 5.57 7.33 -10.07
C ILE A 84 6.74 6.99 -10.99
N GLU A 85 7.89 7.64 -10.82
CA GLU A 85 9.11 7.28 -11.55
C GLU A 85 9.54 5.83 -11.26
N ASP A 86 9.49 5.41 -9.97
CA ASP A 86 9.81 4.03 -9.58
C ASP A 86 8.78 3.04 -10.14
N ALA A 87 7.50 3.39 -10.14
CA ALA A 87 6.47 2.59 -10.77
C ALA A 87 6.75 2.38 -12.28
N ALA A 88 7.13 3.44 -12.97
CA ALA A 88 7.50 3.36 -14.39
C ALA A 88 8.75 2.50 -14.64
N ARG A 89 9.79 2.66 -13.82
CA ARG A 89 11.04 1.86 -13.89
C ARG A 89 10.77 0.36 -13.69
N ASN A 90 9.77 0.03 -12.89
CA ASN A 90 9.33 -1.33 -12.61
C ASN A 90 8.31 -1.86 -13.64
N GLY A 91 8.02 -1.11 -14.70
CA GLY A 91 7.12 -1.52 -15.76
C GLY A 91 5.63 -1.56 -15.36
N LEU A 92 5.26 -0.88 -14.27
CA LEU A 92 3.86 -0.78 -13.85
C LEU A 92 3.07 0.06 -14.85
N HIS A 93 1.90 -0.43 -15.23
CA HIS A 93 0.93 0.29 -16.06
C HIS A 93 -0.05 1.12 -15.21
N TYR A 94 -0.33 0.60 -14.00
CA TYR A 94 -1.24 1.22 -13.04
C TYR A 94 -0.78 0.97 -11.61
N VAL A 95 -0.89 1.99 -10.77
CA VAL A 95 -0.56 1.92 -9.34
C VAL A 95 -1.61 2.62 -8.49
N GLU A 96 -1.94 2.04 -7.35
CA GLU A 96 -2.68 2.72 -6.30
C GLU A 96 -1.71 3.06 -5.17
N LEU A 97 -1.38 4.35 -5.07
CA LEU A 97 -0.48 4.85 -4.04
C LEU A 97 -1.29 5.24 -2.80
N ARG A 98 -1.00 4.59 -1.70
CA ARG A 98 -1.58 4.94 -0.40
C ARG A 98 -0.59 5.74 0.43
N PHE A 99 -1.08 6.73 1.17
CA PHE A 99 -0.24 7.60 1.99
C PHE A 99 -0.99 8.11 3.21
N SER A 100 -0.27 8.32 4.31
CA SER A 100 -0.77 8.87 5.55
C SER A 100 -0.39 10.35 5.65
N PRO A 101 -1.30 11.28 5.34
CA PRO A 101 -0.96 12.69 5.31
C PRO A 101 -0.62 13.26 6.69
N GLY A 102 -1.22 12.72 7.75
CA GLY A 102 -0.91 13.11 9.13
C GLY A 102 0.47 12.62 9.58
N TYR A 103 0.82 11.37 9.26
CA TYR A 103 2.14 10.83 9.54
C TYR A 103 3.24 11.60 8.80
N MET A 104 3.03 11.89 7.51
CA MET A 104 3.95 12.70 6.70
C MET A 104 4.10 14.13 7.23
N ALA A 105 3.07 14.69 7.86
CA ALA A 105 3.04 16.07 8.37
C ALA A 105 3.65 16.22 9.76
N MET A 106 3.60 15.18 10.61
CA MET A 106 3.68 15.32 12.07
C MET A 106 5.03 15.82 12.57
N THR A 107 6.15 15.38 11.99
CA THR A 107 7.50 15.76 12.48
C THR A 107 7.75 17.25 12.34
N HIS A 108 7.25 17.88 11.29
CA HIS A 108 7.50 19.30 10.99
C HIS A 108 6.24 20.17 11.07
N ASN A 109 5.15 19.64 11.64
CA ASN A 109 3.86 20.33 11.76
C ASN A 109 3.36 20.94 10.44
N LEU A 110 3.51 20.21 9.34
CA LEU A 110 3.00 20.65 8.06
C LEU A 110 1.46 20.66 8.07
N PRO A 111 0.80 21.53 7.32
CA PRO A 111 -0.65 21.47 7.18
C PRO A 111 -1.06 20.18 6.46
N VAL A 112 -1.89 19.35 7.08
CA VAL A 112 -2.27 18.02 6.55
C VAL A 112 -2.90 18.13 5.15
N ALA A 113 -3.82 19.10 4.94
CA ALA A 113 -4.39 19.35 3.62
C ALA A 113 -3.34 19.79 2.59
N GLY A 114 -2.29 20.55 3.02
CA GLY A 114 -1.18 20.92 2.17
C GLY A 114 -0.33 19.73 1.76
N VAL A 115 -0.11 18.76 2.66
CA VAL A 115 0.57 17.50 2.31
C VAL A 115 -0.24 16.73 1.27
N VAL A 116 -1.57 16.64 1.43
CA VAL A 116 -2.46 16.00 0.44
C VAL A 116 -2.33 16.68 -0.92
N GLU A 117 -2.37 18.02 -0.97
CA GLU A 117 -2.21 18.79 -2.21
C GLU A 117 -0.85 18.53 -2.87
N ALA A 118 0.24 18.57 -2.09
CA ALA A 118 1.60 18.31 -2.58
C ALA A 118 1.75 16.90 -3.17
N VAL A 119 1.17 15.89 -2.54
CA VAL A 119 1.15 14.51 -3.04
C VAL A 119 0.37 14.42 -4.34
N ILE A 120 -0.82 15.04 -4.41
CA ILE A 120 -1.63 15.08 -5.65
C ILE A 120 -0.83 15.69 -6.80
N ASP A 121 -0.16 16.81 -6.56
CA ASP A 121 0.62 17.51 -7.58
C ASP A 121 1.82 16.69 -8.06
N GLY A 122 2.57 16.07 -7.13
CA GLY A 122 3.69 15.21 -7.46
C GLY A 122 3.28 13.99 -8.29
N VAL A 123 2.19 13.32 -7.90
CA VAL A 123 1.65 12.18 -8.64
C VAL A 123 1.16 12.60 -10.02
N ARG A 124 0.42 13.70 -10.14
CA ARG A 124 -0.05 14.22 -11.45
C ARG A 124 1.09 14.54 -12.40
N GLU A 125 2.14 15.18 -11.91
CA GLU A 125 3.33 15.49 -12.69
C GLU A 125 4.05 14.21 -13.11
N GLY A 126 4.25 13.26 -12.19
CA GLY A 126 4.86 11.96 -12.49
C GLY A 126 4.08 11.19 -13.55
N CYS A 127 2.75 11.10 -13.43
CA CYS A 127 1.90 10.42 -14.41
C CYS A 127 1.99 11.04 -15.83
N LYS A 128 2.12 12.36 -15.93
CA LYS A 128 2.33 13.03 -17.22
C LYS A 128 3.71 12.71 -17.80
N THR A 129 4.73 12.62 -16.94
CA THR A 129 6.12 12.41 -17.36
C THR A 129 6.40 10.96 -17.76
N PHE A 130 5.87 10.00 -17.01
CA PHE A 130 6.25 8.59 -17.14
C PHE A 130 5.16 7.68 -17.73
N ASN A 131 4.03 8.23 -18.16
CA ASN A 131 2.93 7.47 -18.78
C ASN A 131 2.42 6.28 -17.93
N VAL A 132 2.46 6.42 -16.60
CA VAL A 132 1.86 5.52 -15.62
C VAL A 132 0.52 6.10 -15.19
N GLN A 133 -0.50 5.26 -15.06
CA GLN A 133 -1.76 5.67 -14.43
C GLN A 133 -1.69 5.43 -12.92
N ALA A 134 -2.20 6.38 -12.13
CA ALA A 134 -2.25 6.24 -10.69
C ALA A 134 -3.58 6.71 -10.10
N ARG A 135 -3.95 6.12 -8.97
CA ARG A 135 -4.99 6.58 -8.04
C ARG A 135 -4.36 6.76 -6.66
N LEU A 136 -4.94 7.68 -5.89
CA LEU A 136 -4.52 7.94 -4.52
C LEU A 136 -5.52 7.35 -3.52
N ILE A 137 -4.98 6.68 -2.51
CA ILE A 137 -5.70 6.16 -1.36
C ILE A 137 -5.21 6.91 -0.13
N GLY A 138 -6.12 7.57 0.59
CA GLY A 138 -5.78 8.24 1.83
C GLY A 138 -5.79 7.28 3.01
N ILE A 139 -4.68 7.20 3.74
CA ILE A 139 -4.59 6.39 4.97
C ILE A 139 -5.06 7.21 6.16
N MET A 140 -5.86 6.57 7.00
CA MET A 140 -6.05 6.92 8.40
C MET A 140 -5.14 6.02 9.23
N SER A 141 -4.14 6.64 9.90
CA SER A 141 -3.11 5.90 10.65
C SER A 141 -3.59 5.57 12.05
N ARG A 142 -4.19 4.38 12.22
CA ARG A 142 -4.81 3.94 13.48
C ARG A 142 -3.87 4.02 14.69
N THR A 143 -2.59 3.83 14.49
CA THR A 143 -1.56 3.90 15.54
C THR A 143 -1.57 5.21 16.32
N PHE A 144 -1.97 6.32 15.67
CA PHE A 144 -2.04 7.65 16.30
C PHE A 144 -3.41 7.98 16.91
N GLY A 145 -4.36 7.03 16.84
CA GLY A 145 -5.69 7.12 17.46
C GLY A 145 -6.72 7.91 16.65
N GLU A 146 -7.96 7.89 17.15
CA GLU A 146 -9.14 8.41 16.47
C GLU A 146 -9.02 9.90 16.09
N ALA A 147 -8.49 10.73 16.98
CA ALA A 147 -8.38 12.18 16.75
C ALA A 147 -7.38 12.51 15.62
N ALA A 148 -6.25 11.78 15.54
CA ALA A 148 -5.29 11.95 14.47
C ALA A 148 -5.88 11.46 13.13
N CYS A 149 -6.55 10.31 13.12
CA CYS A 149 -7.26 9.81 11.94
C CYS A 149 -8.34 10.78 11.45
N LEU A 150 -9.02 11.48 12.36
CA LEU A 150 -9.99 12.51 11.98
C LEU A 150 -9.31 13.70 11.28
N GLN A 151 -8.13 14.12 11.73
CA GLN A 151 -7.36 15.18 11.08
C GLN A 151 -6.89 14.74 9.67
N GLU A 152 -6.46 13.49 9.51
CA GLU A 152 -6.11 12.92 8.20
C GLU A 152 -7.32 12.93 7.27
N LEU A 153 -8.46 12.45 7.75
CA LEU A 153 -9.71 12.44 6.99
C LEU A 153 -10.15 13.84 6.56
N GLU A 154 -10.06 14.85 7.44
CA GLU A 154 -10.36 16.25 7.10
C GLU A 154 -9.44 16.80 6.01
N GLY A 155 -8.13 16.50 6.10
CA GLY A 155 -7.16 16.88 5.07
C GLY A 155 -7.47 16.25 3.72
N LEU A 156 -7.84 14.96 3.71
CA LEU A 156 -8.24 14.24 2.50
C LEU A 156 -9.56 14.82 1.91
N LEU A 157 -10.55 15.10 2.75
CA LEU A 157 -11.83 15.67 2.32
C LEU A 157 -11.69 17.05 1.69
N ALA A 158 -10.69 17.84 2.07
CA ALA A 158 -10.39 19.11 1.41
C ALA A 158 -10.04 18.94 -0.09
N HIS A 159 -9.61 17.74 -0.48
CA HIS A 159 -9.23 17.39 -1.86
C HIS A 159 -9.97 16.15 -2.38
N ARG A 160 -11.24 15.98 -1.97
CA ARG A 160 -12.03 14.75 -2.15
C ARG A 160 -12.06 14.19 -3.57
N ASP A 161 -12.06 15.04 -4.58
CA ASP A 161 -12.20 14.64 -5.99
C ASP A 161 -10.90 14.03 -6.56
N ALA A 162 -9.78 14.19 -5.86
CA ALA A 162 -8.50 13.61 -6.24
C ALA A 162 -8.17 12.30 -5.50
N ILE A 163 -8.98 11.95 -4.50
CA ILE A 163 -8.82 10.74 -3.69
C ILE A 163 -9.82 9.69 -4.16
N ALA A 164 -9.35 8.50 -4.48
CA ALA A 164 -10.20 7.41 -4.96
C ALA A 164 -10.76 6.53 -3.83
N ALA A 165 -9.99 6.38 -2.76
CA ALA A 165 -10.34 5.47 -1.67
C ALA A 165 -9.71 5.94 -0.34
N VAL A 166 -10.14 5.33 0.75
CA VAL A 166 -9.49 5.41 2.06
C VAL A 166 -9.07 4.03 2.54
N ASP A 167 -8.09 4.04 3.43
CA ASP A 167 -7.54 2.87 4.09
C ASP A 167 -7.38 3.13 5.59
N LEU A 168 -7.33 2.07 6.39
CA LEU A 168 -6.99 2.09 7.81
C LEU A 168 -5.76 1.22 8.01
N ALA A 169 -4.62 1.81 8.32
CA ALA A 169 -3.33 1.11 8.44
C ALA A 169 -2.63 1.42 9.76
N GLY A 170 -1.66 0.61 10.16
CA GLY A 170 -0.87 0.73 11.37
C GLY A 170 -1.13 -0.39 12.37
N ASP A 171 -0.95 -0.13 13.68
CA ASP A 171 -1.08 -1.12 14.76
C ASP A 171 -2.51 -1.69 14.86
N GLU A 172 -2.73 -2.82 14.17
CA GLU A 172 -4.03 -3.48 14.09
C GLU A 172 -4.48 -4.04 15.45
N LEU A 173 -3.56 -4.53 16.27
CA LEU A 173 -3.87 -5.11 17.58
C LEU A 173 -4.19 -4.05 18.63
N GLY A 174 -3.46 -2.95 18.63
CA GLY A 174 -3.64 -1.86 19.58
C GLY A 174 -4.87 -1.00 19.30
N PHE A 175 -5.27 -0.89 18.02
CA PHE A 175 -6.32 0.03 17.58
C PHE A 175 -7.31 -0.67 16.64
N PRO A 176 -8.28 -1.46 17.15
CA PRO A 176 -9.23 -2.19 16.32
C PRO A 176 -10.13 -1.27 15.49
N GLY A 177 -10.63 -1.80 14.36
CA GLY A 177 -11.45 -1.04 13.40
C GLY A 177 -12.71 -0.41 14.00
N SER A 178 -13.27 -0.99 15.07
CA SER A 178 -14.46 -0.44 15.76
C SER A 178 -14.31 0.99 16.26
N LEU A 179 -13.10 1.45 16.51
CA LEU A 179 -12.82 2.83 16.92
C LEU A 179 -13.07 3.84 15.78
N PHE A 180 -13.11 3.39 14.53
CA PHE A 180 -13.10 4.26 13.35
C PHE A 180 -14.39 4.26 12.54
N LEU A 181 -15.49 3.72 13.08
CA LEU A 181 -16.79 3.63 12.39
C LEU A 181 -17.28 4.95 11.83
N SER A 182 -17.19 6.02 12.62
CA SER A 182 -17.63 7.37 12.21
C SER A 182 -16.78 7.92 11.08
N HIS A 183 -15.49 7.62 11.04
CA HIS A 183 -14.55 8.03 9.99
C HIS A 183 -14.93 7.37 8.65
N PHE A 184 -15.21 6.07 8.67
CA PHE A 184 -15.61 5.33 7.47
C PHE A 184 -17.01 5.71 6.98
N ASN A 185 -17.94 6.09 7.87
CA ASN A 185 -19.22 6.66 7.46
C ASN A 185 -19.00 7.92 6.62
N ARG A 186 -18.14 8.84 7.07
CA ARG A 186 -17.81 10.06 6.33
C ARG A 186 -17.10 9.80 5.01
N ALA A 187 -16.23 8.78 4.94
CA ALA A 187 -15.60 8.36 3.71
C ALA A 187 -16.62 7.83 2.68
N ARG A 188 -17.61 7.04 3.12
CA ARG A 188 -18.73 6.59 2.28
C ARG A 188 -19.58 7.78 1.80
N ASP A 189 -19.87 8.75 2.66
CA ASP A 189 -20.61 9.97 2.29
C ASP A 189 -19.84 10.82 1.26
N ALA A 190 -18.51 10.73 1.26
CA ALA A 190 -17.68 11.34 0.23
C ALA A 190 -17.70 10.59 -1.11
N GLY A 191 -18.26 9.37 -1.16
CA GLY A 191 -18.32 8.53 -2.35
C GLY A 191 -17.02 7.81 -2.65
N TRP A 192 -16.13 7.64 -1.67
CA TRP A 192 -14.86 6.95 -1.81
C TRP A 192 -15.01 5.45 -1.67
N HIS A 193 -14.17 4.72 -2.38
CA HIS A 193 -13.94 3.31 -2.13
C HIS A 193 -13.25 3.06 -0.79
N ILE A 194 -13.32 1.84 -0.28
CA ILE A 194 -12.75 1.47 1.01
C ILE A 194 -11.91 0.20 0.85
N THR A 195 -10.66 0.29 1.25
CA THR A 195 -9.80 -0.85 1.59
C THR A 195 -9.40 -0.76 3.06
N VAL A 196 -9.04 -1.86 3.69
CA VAL A 196 -8.65 -1.87 5.12
C VAL A 196 -7.54 -2.90 5.32
N HIS A 197 -6.44 -2.49 5.96
CA HIS A 197 -5.48 -3.46 6.51
C HIS A 197 -6.19 -4.25 7.61
N ALA A 198 -6.43 -5.52 7.37
CA ALA A 198 -7.12 -6.41 8.31
C ALA A 198 -6.65 -7.86 8.16
N GLY A 199 -6.58 -8.57 9.28
CA GLY A 199 -6.10 -9.94 9.31
C GLY A 199 -4.63 -10.07 8.92
N GLU A 200 -3.83 -9.06 9.20
CA GLU A 200 -2.38 -9.10 9.12
C GLU A 200 -1.79 -9.53 10.46
N ALA A 201 -1.98 -8.74 11.51
CA ALA A 201 -1.55 -9.03 12.87
C ALA A 201 -2.70 -9.60 13.72
N ALA A 202 -3.95 -9.15 13.52
CA ALA A 202 -5.14 -9.67 14.16
C ALA A 202 -5.76 -10.85 13.37
N GLY A 203 -6.71 -11.55 13.99
CA GLY A 203 -7.35 -12.74 13.41
C GLY A 203 -8.43 -12.44 12.35
N PRO A 204 -9.16 -13.50 11.90
CA PRO A 204 -10.23 -13.36 10.90
C PRO A 204 -11.35 -12.40 11.30
N GLU A 205 -11.58 -12.21 12.59
CA GLU A 205 -12.58 -11.28 13.13
C GLU A 205 -12.33 -9.85 12.73
N SER A 206 -11.05 -9.45 12.58
CA SER A 206 -10.69 -8.12 12.08
C SER A 206 -11.11 -7.94 10.60
N ILE A 207 -11.00 -9.00 9.80
CA ILE A 207 -11.44 -8.98 8.40
C ILE A 207 -12.97 -8.89 8.33
N TRP A 208 -13.68 -9.69 9.14
CA TRP A 208 -15.13 -9.61 9.24
C TRP A 208 -15.61 -8.20 9.64
N GLN A 209 -14.92 -7.58 10.60
CA GLN A 209 -15.22 -6.22 11.04
C GLN A 209 -14.98 -5.22 9.90
N ALA A 210 -13.85 -5.30 9.21
CA ALA A 210 -13.55 -4.44 8.07
C ALA A 210 -14.66 -4.48 7.00
N ILE A 211 -15.17 -5.68 6.70
CA ILE A 211 -16.21 -5.86 5.69
C ILE A 211 -17.57 -5.36 6.19
N ARG A 212 -18.01 -5.83 7.37
CA ARG A 212 -19.38 -5.64 7.84
C ARG A 212 -19.64 -4.26 8.43
N GLU A 213 -18.63 -3.70 9.09
CA GLU A 213 -18.77 -2.45 9.85
C GLU A 213 -18.13 -1.26 9.12
N LEU A 214 -16.93 -1.44 8.57
CA LEU A 214 -16.21 -0.37 7.88
C LEU A 214 -16.60 -0.28 6.40
N GLY A 215 -17.15 -1.33 5.81
CA GLY A 215 -17.60 -1.38 4.42
C GLY A 215 -16.47 -1.62 3.42
N ALA A 216 -15.43 -2.36 3.83
CA ALA A 216 -14.30 -2.68 2.97
C ALA A 216 -14.73 -3.47 1.71
N GLU A 217 -14.32 -2.98 0.55
CA GLU A 217 -14.48 -3.61 -0.76
C GLU A 217 -13.28 -4.49 -1.10
N ARG A 218 -12.13 -4.24 -0.44
CA ARG A 218 -10.89 -5.01 -0.50
C ARG A 218 -10.25 -5.06 0.88
N ILE A 219 -9.41 -6.06 1.07
CA ILE A 219 -8.67 -6.29 2.33
C ILE A 219 -7.17 -6.22 2.04
N GLY A 220 -6.48 -5.33 2.73
CA GLY A 220 -5.02 -5.30 2.77
C GLY A 220 -4.48 -6.48 3.56
N HIS A 221 -3.53 -7.22 3.00
CA HIS A 221 -2.92 -8.45 3.52
C HIS A 221 -3.87 -9.63 3.67
N GLY A 222 -4.79 -9.59 4.64
CA GLY A 222 -5.80 -10.62 4.86
C GLY A 222 -5.27 -12.02 5.15
N VAL A 223 -4.00 -12.17 5.57
CA VAL A 223 -3.33 -13.49 5.69
C VAL A 223 -4.03 -14.44 6.66
N LYS A 224 -4.77 -13.91 7.63
CA LYS A 224 -5.53 -14.70 8.60
C LYS A 224 -6.88 -15.20 8.10
N ALA A 225 -7.31 -14.81 6.89
CA ALA A 225 -8.57 -15.30 6.32
C ALA A 225 -8.62 -16.83 6.20
N VAL A 226 -7.46 -17.50 5.99
CA VAL A 226 -7.36 -18.96 5.88
C VAL A 226 -7.74 -19.70 7.17
N GLU A 227 -7.77 -19.00 8.32
CA GLU A 227 -8.13 -19.57 9.61
C GLU A 227 -9.65 -19.70 9.78
N ASP A 228 -10.46 -19.06 8.89
CA ASP A 228 -11.93 -19.10 8.90
C ASP A 228 -12.46 -19.50 7.51
N ARG A 229 -12.95 -20.74 7.40
CA ARG A 229 -13.50 -21.28 6.15
C ARG A 229 -14.70 -20.47 5.65
N ALA A 230 -15.58 -20.02 6.55
CA ALA A 230 -16.76 -19.24 6.17
C ALA A 230 -16.38 -17.87 5.62
N LEU A 231 -15.31 -17.29 6.16
CA LEU A 231 -14.74 -16.04 5.61
C LEU A 231 -14.18 -16.25 4.21
N MET A 232 -13.43 -17.34 3.98
CA MET A 232 -12.89 -17.68 2.66
C MET A 232 -14.02 -17.87 1.63
N ASP A 233 -15.06 -18.61 1.98
CA ASP A 233 -16.23 -18.80 1.12
C ASP A 233 -16.90 -17.45 0.81
N PHE A 234 -17.08 -16.60 1.83
CA PHE A 234 -17.69 -15.28 1.69
C PHE A 234 -16.87 -14.33 0.79
N LEU A 235 -15.54 -14.27 0.97
CA LEU A 235 -14.66 -13.45 0.14
C LEU A 235 -14.75 -13.85 -1.33
N ALA A 236 -14.75 -15.16 -1.63
CA ALA A 236 -14.87 -15.68 -2.98
C ALA A 236 -16.25 -15.38 -3.60
N GLU A 237 -17.34 -15.64 -2.88
CA GLU A 237 -18.72 -15.43 -3.34
C GLU A 237 -19.04 -13.95 -3.56
N GLN A 238 -18.64 -13.08 -2.64
CA GLN A 238 -18.88 -11.63 -2.71
C GLN A 238 -17.85 -10.90 -3.57
N ARG A 239 -16.83 -11.62 -4.09
CA ARG A 239 -15.74 -11.08 -4.90
C ARG A 239 -14.97 -9.96 -4.21
N ILE A 240 -14.80 -10.05 -2.90
CA ILE A 240 -13.98 -9.13 -2.12
C ILE A 240 -12.52 -9.51 -2.32
N GLY A 241 -11.71 -8.55 -2.81
CA GLY A 241 -10.30 -8.78 -3.13
C GLY A 241 -9.39 -8.81 -1.92
N ILE A 242 -8.31 -9.60 -2.01
CA ILE A 242 -7.19 -9.56 -1.06
C ILE A 242 -5.96 -8.98 -1.77
N GLU A 243 -5.35 -7.98 -1.14
CA GLU A 243 -4.11 -7.33 -1.57
C GLU A 243 -2.93 -8.02 -0.88
N SER A 244 -2.40 -9.10 -1.46
CA SER A 244 -1.31 -9.87 -0.85
C SER A 244 0.05 -9.21 -1.09
N CYS A 245 0.87 -9.14 -0.03
CA CYS A 245 2.21 -8.58 -0.01
C CYS A 245 3.18 -9.62 0.58
N LEU A 246 3.70 -10.52 -0.28
CA LEU A 246 4.40 -11.73 0.17
C LEU A 246 5.63 -11.41 1.03
N THR A 247 6.53 -10.60 0.49
CA THR A 247 7.79 -10.25 1.18
C THR A 247 7.52 -9.49 2.46
N SER A 248 6.57 -8.55 2.45
CA SER A 248 6.17 -7.79 3.63
C SER A 248 5.74 -8.71 4.77
N ASN A 249 4.85 -9.65 4.49
CA ASN A 249 4.32 -10.54 5.53
C ASN A 249 5.40 -11.44 6.17
N ILE A 250 6.50 -11.71 5.44
CA ILE A 250 7.64 -12.41 6.02
C ILE A 250 8.50 -11.45 6.86
N GLN A 251 8.75 -10.25 6.36
CA GLN A 251 9.58 -9.26 7.05
C GLN A 251 8.93 -8.70 8.32
N THR A 252 7.60 -8.62 8.35
CA THR A 252 6.81 -8.26 9.54
C THR A 252 6.57 -9.43 10.51
N SER A 253 7.05 -10.63 10.17
CA SER A 253 6.83 -11.88 10.91
C SER A 253 5.35 -12.26 11.10
N THR A 254 4.44 -11.71 10.29
CA THR A 254 3.02 -12.07 10.29
C THR A 254 2.78 -13.44 9.61
N VAL A 255 3.70 -13.85 8.73
CA VAL A 255 3.78 -15.18 8.15
C VAL A 255 5.20 -15.74 8.33
N ALA A 256 5.32 -16.98 8.73
CA ALA A 256 6.59 -17.60 9.12
C ALA A 256 7.59 -17.77 7.96
N SER A 257 7.10 -18.03 6.75
CA SER A 257 7.92 -18.15 5.53
C SER A 257 7.07 -18.08 4.28
N LEU A 258 7.69 -17.82 3.12
CA LEU A 258 6.97 -17.78 1.83
C LEU A 258 6.21 -19.09 1.56
N ALA A 259 6.77 -20.25 1.89
CA ALA A 259 6.10 -21.54 1.72
C ALA A 259 4.81 -21.70 2.55
N HIS A 260 4.64 -20.90 3.61
CA HIS A 260 3.44 -20.90 4.45
C HIS A 260 2.49 -19.73 4.13
N HIS A 261 2.83 -18.88 3.15
CA HIS A 261 1.98 -17.75 2.78
C HIS A 261 0.66 -18.24 2.16
N PRO A 262 -0.51 -17.71 2.59
CA PRO A 262 -1.81 -18.23 2.19
C PRO A 262 -2.23 -17.88 0.75
N LEU A 263 -1.48 -17.08 -0.01
CA LEU A 263 -1.86 -16.62 -1.36
C LEU A 263 -2.24 -17.78 -2.29
N LYS A 264 -1.48 -18.88 -2.27
CA LYS A 264 -1.82 -20.07 -3.06
C LYS A 264 -3.21 -20.60 -2.70
N THR A 265 -3.49 -20.73 -1.41
CA THR A 265 -4.79 -21.19 -0.89
C THR A 265 -5.90 -20.23 -1.30
N PHE A 266 -5.69 -18.92 -1.24
CA PHE A 266 -6.66 -17.94 -1.70
C PHE A 266 -7.04 -18.17 -3.18
N LEU A 267 -6.05 -18.30 -4.04
CA LEU A 267 -6.28 -18.52 -5.48
C LEU A 267 -6.99 -19.86 -5.75
N GLU A 268 -6.58 -20.94 -5.07
CA GLU A 268 -7.22 -22.26 -5.18
C GLU A 268 -8.67 -22.25 -4.68
N HIS A 269 -8.98 -21.37 -3.72
CA HIS A 269 -10.34 -21.21 -3.18
C HIS A 269 -11.21 -20.25 -4.02
N GLY A 270 -10.64 -19.61 -5.04
CA GLY A 270 -11.35 -18.67 -5.90
C GLY A 270 -11.44 -17.24 -5.36
N VAL A 271 -10.71 -16.93 -4.29
CA VAL A 271 -10.59 -15.55 -3.78
C VAL A 271 -9.78 -14.70 -4.76
N LEU A 272 -10.22 -13.47 -5.01
CA LEU A 272 -9.53 -12.53 -5.90
C LEU A 272 -8.31 -11.93 -5.19
N ALA A 273 -7.23 -12.70 -5.10
CA ALA A 273 -6.00 -12.23 -4.48
C ALA A 273 -5.00 -11.73 -5.53
N SER A 274 -4.37 -10.58 -5.26
CA SER A 274 -3.36 -9.93 -6.10
C SER A 274 -1.97 -9.98 -5.45
N LEU A 275 -0.93 -9.66 -6.22
CA LEU A 275 0.45 -9.47 -5.75
C LEU A 275 0.80 -7.99 -5.74
N ASN A 276 1.36 -7.52 -4.63
CA ASN A 276 1.70 -6.11 -4.40
C ASN A 276 2.99 -6.01 -3.60
N THR A 277 3.58 -4.81 -3.57
CA THR A 277 4.86 -4.58 -2.87
C THR A 277 4.72 -4.21 -1.41
N ASP A 278 3.76 -3.36 -1.03
CA ASP A 278 3.60 -2.72 0.27
C ASP A 278 4.55 -1.52 0.45
N ASP A 279 5.71 -1.68 1.11
CA ASP A 279 6.71 -0.65 1.40
C ASP A 279 8.04 -0.91 0.67
N PRO A 280 8.09 -0.76 -0.67
CA PRO A 280 9.20 -1.31 -1.47
C PRO A 280 10.59 -0.78 -1.09
N ALA A 281 10.73 0.51 -0.73
CA ALA A 281 12.03 1.04 -0.33
C ALA A 281 12.47 0.52 1.05
N VAL A 282 11.53 0.39 1.98
CA VAL A 282 11.80 -0.16 3.32
C VAL A 282 12.12 -1.65 3.24
N GLN A 283 11.42 -2.39 2.39
CA GLN A 283 11.62 -3.82 2.19
C GLN A 283 12.83 -4.17 1.31
N GLY A 284 13.32 -3.22 0.52
CA GLY A 284 14.39 -3.43 -0.44
C GLY A 284 13.96 -4.30 -1.62
N VAL A 285 12.71 -4.26 -2.02
CA VAL A 285 12.13 -5.06 -3.10
C VAL A 285 11.32 -4.18 -4.08
N ASP A 286 10.95 -4.76 -5.20
CA ASP A 286 10.05 -4.20 -6.18
C ASP A 286 9.00 -5.23 -6.63
N ILE A 287 8.07 -4.82 -7.46
CA ILE A 287 7.02 -5.71 -7.95
C ILE A 287 7.58 -6.87 -8.78
N ILE A 288 8.71 -6.68 -9.44
CA ILE A 288 9.36 -7.74 -10.22
C ILE A 288 9.83 -8.85 -9.29
N HIS A 289 10.40 -8.48 -8.13
CA HIS A 289 10.80 -9.45 -7.10
C HIS A 289 9.59 -10.26 -6.61
N GLU A 290 8.45 -9.60 -6.31
CA GLU A 290 7.24 -10.30 -5.85
C GLU A 290 6.77 -11.35 -6.85
N TYR A 291 6.77 -11.03 -8.15
CA TYR A 291 6.32 -11.94 -9.19
C TYR A 291 7.34 -13.02 -9.58
N THR A 292 8.67 -12.72 -9.54
CA THR A 292 9.70 -13.60 -10.10
C THR A 292 10.46 -14.40 -9.05
N VAL A 293 10.45 -13.94 -7.81
CA VAL A 293 11.15 -14.58 -6.69
C VAL A 293 10.18 -15.05 -5.61
N ALA A 294 9.42 -14.12 -5.00
CA ALA A 294 8.58 -14.42 -3.85
C ALA A 294 7.44 -15.39 -4.22
N ALA A 295 6.69 -15.12 -5.29
CA ALA A 295 5.55 -15.96 -5.69
C ALA A 295 5.94 -17.40 -6.04
N PRO A 296 7.02 -17.69 -6.81
CA PRO A 296 7.50 -19.06 -6.99
C PRO A 296 7.93 -19.74 -5.69
N GLN A 297 8.59 -19.03 -4.77
CA GLN A 297 8.99 -19.57 -3.47
C GLN A 297 7.80 -19.82 -2.54
N ALA A 298 6.69 -19.09 -2.72
CA ALA A 298 5.41 -19.37 -2.07
C ALA A 298 4.67 -20.57 -2.70
N GLY A 299 5.26 -21.24 -3.67
CA GLY A 299 4.73 -22.44 -4.32
C GLY A 299 3.64 -22.18 -5.36
N LEU A 300 3.54 -20.95 -5.89
CA LEU A 300 2.61 -20.64 -6.95
C LEU A 300 3.09 -21.19 -8.30
N SER A 301 2.16 -21.82 -9.03
CA SER A 301 2.37 -22.15 -10.44
C SER A 301 2.35 -20.91 -11.32
N GLN A 302 2.84 -21.02 -12.55
CA GLN A 302 2.81 -19.93 -13.52
C GLN A 302 1.39 -19.44 -13.81
N ASP A 303 0.41 -20.35 -13.83
CA ASP A 303 -1.00 -20.00 -14.03
C ASP A 303 -1.58 -19.25 -12.83
N GLN A 304 -1.19 -19.63 -11.61
CA GLN A 304 -1.59 -18.91 -10.39
C GLN A 304 -0.96 -17.51 -10.31
N ILE A 305 0.30 -17.36 -10.69
CA ILE A 305 0.97 -16.05 -10.79
C ILE A 305 0.26 -15.17 -11.82
N ARG A 306 -0.06 -15.74 -12.98
CA ARG A 306 -0.84 -15.04 -14.00
C ARG A 306 -2.24 -14.66 -13.51
N GLN A 307 -2.91 -15.54 -12.76
CA GLN A 307 -4.22 -15.24 -12.18
C GLN A 307 -4.14 -14.08 -11.16
N ALA A 308 -3.11 -14.05 -10.31
CA ALA A 308 -2.87 -12.95 -9.38
C ALA A 308 -2.65 -11.61 -10.11
N GLN A 309 -1.96 -11.63 -11.27
CA GLN A 309 -1.79 -10.45 -12.13
C GLN A 309 -3.14 -9.97 -12.70
N ILE A 310 -3.99 -10.87 -13.17
CA ILE A 310 -5.34 -10.55 -13.65
C ILE A 310 -6.17 -9.96 -12.52
N ASN A 311 -6.16 -10.60 -11.35
CA ASN A 311 -6.90 -10.16 -10.18
C ASN A 311 -6.52 -8.73 -9.77
N GLY A 312 -5.22 -8.37 -9.82
CA GLY A 312 -4.75 -7.02 -9.47
C GLY A 312 -5.44 -5.92 -10.27
N LEU A 313 -5.69 -6.14 -11.56
CA LEU A 313 -6.48 -5.19 -12.35
C LEU A 313 -7.99 -5.31 -12.06
N ASP A 314 -8.49 -6.55 -11.86
CA ASP A 314 -9.93 -6.78 -11.69
C ASP A 314 -10.47 -6.15 -10.39
N ILE A 315 -9.68 -6.17 -9.32
CA ILE A 315 -10.05 -5.56 -8.04
C ILE A 315 -9.58 -4.11 -7.86
N ALA A 316 -8.86 -3.53 -8.84
CA ALA A 316 -8.43 -2.14 -8.81
C ALA A 316 -9.63 -1.17 -8.76
N PHE A 317 -9.47 -0.04 -8.06
CA PHE A 317 -10.48 1.03 -7.97
C PHE A 317 -10.55 1.86 -9.26
N LEU A 318 -10.86 1.16 -10.34
CA LEU A 318 -11.04 1.68 -11.70
C LEU A 318 -12.41 1.28 -12.24
N THR A 319 -12.98 2.13 -13.05
CA THR A 319 -14.19 1.80 -13.81
C THR A 319 -13.92 0.67 -14.82
N PRO A 320 -14.96 -0.09 -15.24
CA PRO A 320 -14.80 -1.10 -16.28
C PRO A 320 -14.16 -0.56 -17.56
N ALA A 321 -14.48 0.68 -17.95
CA ALA A 321 -13.93 1.33 -19.13
C ALA A 321 -12.43 1.61 -18.98
N GLU A 322 -11.98 2.09 -17.80
CA GLU A 322 -10.57 2.31 -17.52
C GLU A 322 -9.77 1.01 -17.50
N LYS A 323 -10.32 -0.06 -16.88
CA LYS A 323 -9.71 -1.40 -16.91
C LYS A 323 -9.53 -1.91 -18.33
N GLN A 324 -10.56 -1.74 -19.17
CA GLN A 324 -10.49 -2.15 -20.58
C GLN A 324 -9.46 -1.30 -21.36
N ALA A 325 -9.40 0.01 -21.12
CA ALA A 325 -8.41 0.87 -21.76
C ALA A 325 -6.96 0.47 -21.43
N LEU A 326 -6.70 0.04 -20.19
CA LEU A 326 -5.39 -0.51 -19.80
C LEU A 326 -5.06 -1.82 -20.53
N ARG A 327 -6.03 -2.74 -20.65
CA ARG A 327 -5.84 -3.98 -21.42
C ARG A 327 -5.53 -3.69 -22.88
N ASP A 328 -6.30 -2.77 -23.50
CA ASP A 328 -6.11 -2.38 -24.89
C ASP A 328 -4.76 -1.69 -25.13
N LYS A 329 -4.31 -0.87 -24.16
CA LYS A 329 -2.99 -0.20 -24.22
C LYS A 329 -1.87 -1.22 -24.29
N VAL A 330 -1.89 -2.21 -23.39
CA VAL A 330 -0.86 -3.27 -23.33
C VAL A 330 -0.92 -4.19 -24.56
N ALA A 331 -2.11 -4.49 -25.08
CA ALA A 331 -2.25 -5.33 -26.27
C ALA A 331 -1.71 -4.68 -27.56
N ARG A 332 -1.53 -3.34 -27.59
CA ARG A 332 -1.03 -2.58 -28.75
C ARG A 332 0.48 -2.28 -28.68
N GLY A 333 1.08 -2.34 -27.49
CA GLY A 333 2.51 -2.04 -27.27
C GLY A 333 3.38 -3.25 -27.34
#